data_9cd709a099fe5aeb09dccee29141f944
#
_entry.id   9cd709a099fe5aeb09dccee29141f944
#
_cell.length_a   1.000
_cell.length_b   1.000
_cell.length_c   1.000
_cell.angle_alpha   90.00
_cell.angle_beta   90.00
_cell.angle_gamma   90.00
#
_symmetry.space_group_name_H-M   'P 1'
#
loop_
_entity.id
_entity.type
_entity.pdbx_description
1 polymer ?
#
loop_
_entity_poly.entity_id
_entity_poly.type
_entity_poly.pdbx_seq_one_letter_code
_entity_poly.pdbx_strand_id
1 'polypeptide(L)'
;MNIKPQLEDLRLFCVVARNRSFAETARELGISKAVVSKRMALLEAAVQEKLFHRTTRNVSLTAQGEIVHQWAQRIREDIDLMGEAISREKAAPSGLLRICSSTG
;
A
#
# COMPACT_ATOMS: atom_id res chain seq x y z
N MET A 1 1.82 -20.07 11.00
CA MET A 1 2.50 -18.85 10.70
C MET A 1 1.54 -17.72 10.36
N ASN A 2 1.80 -16.54 10.88
CA ASN A 2 0.94 -15.41 10.67
C ASN A 2 1.57 -14.40 9.73
N ILE A 3 0.99 -14.27 8.57
CA ILE A 3 1.39 -13.23 7.66
C ILE A 3 0.38 -12.11 7.82
N LYS A 4 0.85 -11.04 8.45
CA LYS A 4 -0.05 -9.93 8.75
C LYS A 4 0.60 -8.60 8.37
N PRO A 5 0.81 -8.39 7.08
CA PRO A 5 1.31 -7.08 6.69
C PRO A 5 0.27 -6.02 7.00
N GLN A 6 0.75 -4.89 7.46
CA GLN A 6 -0.12 -3.77 7.76
C GLN A 6 -0.44 -3.03 6.48
N LEU A 7 -1.66 -2.52 6.39
CA LEU A 7 -2.06 -1.76 5.21
C LEU A 7 -1.14 -0.58 4.96
N GLU A 8 -0.72 0.10 6.01
CA GLU A 8 0.17 1.24 5.87
C GLU A 8 1.53 0.83 5.32
N ASP A 9 1.99 -0.35 5.71
CA ASP A 9 3.25 -0.84 5.18
C ASP A 9 3.12 -1.18 3.70
N LEU A 10 1.97 -1.68 3.29
CA LEU A 10 1.73 -1.93 1.87
C LEU A 10 1.69 -0.65 1.06
N ARG A 11 1.10 0.40 1.62
CA ARG A 11 1.10 1.71 0.95
C ARG A 11 2.52 2.23 0.80
N LEU A 12 3.28 2.14 1.88
CA LEU A 12 4.68 2.57 1.84
C LEU A 12 5.46 1.74 0.84
N PHE A 13 5.21 0.45 0.81
CA PHE A 13 5.86 -0.45 -0.12
C PHE A 13 5.63 -0.01 -1.57
N CYS A 14 4.41 0.38 -1.90
CA CYS A 14 4.10 0.84 -3.25
C CYS A 14 4.87 2.09 -3.61
N VAL A 15 5.03 3.01 -2.65
CA VAL A 15 5.79 4.22 -2.90
C VAL A 15 7.27 3.90 -3.12
N VAL A 16 7.82 3.01 -2.30
CA VAL A 16 9.22 2.59 -2.47
C VAL A 16 9.41 1.93 -3.82
N ALA A 17 8.49 1.06 -4.21
CA ALA A 17 8.58 0.36 -5.47
C ALA A 17 8.53 1.32 -6.65
N ARG A 18 7.69 2.34 -6.56
CA ARG A 18 7.59 3.34 -7.62
C ARG A 18 8.85 4.18 -7.71
N ASN A 19 9.36 4.61 -6.57
CA ASN A 19 10.52 5.49 -6.54
C ASN A 19 11.84 4.75 -6.71
N ARG A 20 11.85 3.46 -6.45
CA ARG A 20 13.05 2.65 -6.47
C ARG A 20 14.15 3.22 -5.58
N SER A 21 13.75 3.84 -4.49
CA SER A 21 14.69 4.50 -3.60
C SER A 21 14.03 4.71 -2.24
N PHE A 22 14.73 4.29 -1.20
CA PHE A 22 14.28 4.56 0.16
C PHE A 22 14.40 6.04 0.47
N ALA A 23 15.48 6.65 0.00
CA ALA A 23 15.71 8.07 0.28
C ALA A 23 14.65 8.95 -0.38
N GLU A 24 14.30 8.66 -1.62
CA GLU A 24 13.26 9.43 -2.31
C GLU A 24 11.92 9.26 -1.64
N THR A 25 11.63 8.04 -1.24
CA THR A 25 10.37 7.77 -0.55
C THR A 25 10.30 8.53 0.75
N ALA A 26 11.39 8.53 1.51
CA ALA A 26 11.43 9.26 2.77
C ALA A 26 11.18 10.76 2.54
N ARG A 27 11.81 11.29 1.52
CA ARG A 27 11.66 12.71 1.20
C ARG A 27 10.22 13.01 0.79
N GLU A 28 9.65 12.18 -0.04
CA GLU A 28 8.28 12.37 -0.51
C GLU A 28 7.29 12.36 0.64
N LEU A 29 7.49 11.48 1.61
CA LEU A 29 6.55 11.30 2.70
C LEU A 29 6.89 12.11 3.94
N GLY A 30 8.01 12.80 3.93
CA GLY A 30 8.39 13.62 5.08
C GLY A 30 8.80 12.81 6.29
N ILE A 31 9.38 11.64 6.09
CA ILE A 31 9.84 10.79 7.18
C ILE A 31 11.31 10.47 6.93
N SER A 32 11.95 9.85 7.93
CA SER A 32 13.35 9.55 7.80
C SER A 32 13.55 8.29 6.96
N LYS A 33 14.71 8.21 6.32
CA LYS A 33 15.08 7.02 5.57
C LYS A 33 15.15 5.80 6.48
N ALA A 34 15.59 6.00 7.72
CA ALA A 34 15.67 4.90 8.67
C ALA A 34 14.30 4.31 8.96
N VAL A 35 13.29 5.17 9.04
CA VAL A 35 11.91 4.70 9.27
C VAL A 35 11.42 3.89 8.08
N VAL A 36 11.67 4.38 6.86
CA VAL A 36 11.26 3.65 5.66
C VAL A 36 11.93 2.27 5.65
N SER A 37 13.22 2.25 5.90
CA SER A 37 13.98 1.02 5.88
C SER A 37 13.48 0.03 6.93
N LYS A 38 13.21 0.53 8.13
CA LYS A 38 12.72 -0.31 9.20
C LYS A 38 11.36 -0.91 8.89
N ARG A 39 10.45 -0.09 8.36
CA ARG A 39 9.11 -0.58 8.06
C ARG A 39 9.13 -1.60 6.95
N MET A 40 10.00 -1.41 5.96
CA MET A 40 10.12 -2.40 4.89
C MET A 40 10.72 -3.69 5.40
N ALA A 41 11.67 -3.61 6.33
CA ALA A 41 12.22 -4.81 6.94
C ALA A 41 11.16 -5.57 7.73
N LEU A 42 10.29 -4.84 8.43
CA LEU A 42 9.19 -5.46 9.15
C LEU A 42 8.19 -6.12 8.21
N LEU A 43 7.92 -5.49 7.07
CA LEU A 43 7.05 -6.08 6.08
C LEU A 43 7.65 -7.37 5.54
N GLU A 44 8.94 -7.35 5.22
CA GLU A 44 9.62 -8.56 4.75
C GLU A 44 9.56 -9.66 5.80
N ALA A 45 9.73 -9.29 7.05
CA ALA A 45 9.64 -10.27 8.13
C ALA A 45 8.24 -10.85 8.26
N ALA A 46 7.22 -10.00 8.07
CA ALA A 46 5.84 -10.44 8.19
C ALA A 46 5.49 -11.46 7.11
N VAL A 47 5.96 -11.24 5.89
CA VAL A 47 5.67 -12.18 4.81
C VAL A 47 6.75 -13.25 4.68
N GLN A 48 7.84 -13.13 5.45
CA GLN A 48 8.94 -14.10 5.50
C GLN A 48 9.62 -14.27 4.15
N GLU A 49 9.75 -13.18 3.42
CA GLU A 49 10.39 -13.17 2.12
C GLU A 49 11.10 -11.86 1.90
N LYS A 50 12.18 -11.91 1.13
CA LYS A 50 12.82 -10.69 0.68
C LYS A 50 11.98 -10.11 -0.45
N LEU A 51 11.64 -8.86 -0.34
CA LEU A 51 10.82 -8.19 -1.34
C LEU A 51 11.64 -7.25 -2.22
N PHE A 52 12.84 -6.89 -1.77
CA PHE A 52 13.69 -5.95 -2.49
C PHE A 52 15.07 -6.51 -2.71
N HIS A 53 15.62 -6.23 -3.89
CA HIS A 53 17.06 -6.32 -4.13
C HIS A 53 17.60 -4.93 -3.89
N ARG A 54 18.62 -4.82 -3.04
CA ARG A 54 19.19 -3.52 -2.68
C ARG A 54 20.60 -3.43 -3.22
N THR A 55 20.86 -2.36 -3.93
CA THR A 55 22.22 -1.99 -4.29
C THR A 55 22.53 -0.70 -3.58
N THR A 56 23.74 -0.18 -3.80
CA THR A 56 24.11 1.06 -3.16
C THR A 56 23.28 2.24 -3.63
N ARG A 57 22.69 2.13 -4.81
CA ARG A 57 21.96 3.24 -5.39
C ARG A 57 20.49 2.99 -5.59
N ASN A 58 20.14 1.76 -5.90
CA ASN A 58 18.80 1.47 -6.35
C ASN A 58 18.20 0.32 -5.57
N VAL A 59 16.90 0.29 -5.61
CA VAL A 59 16.09 -0.78 -5.05
C VAL A 59 15.25 -1.32 -6.19
N SER A 60 15.20 -2.64 -6.31
CA SER A 60 14.31 -3.28 -7.28
C SER A 60 13.56 -4.38 -6.56
N LEU A 61 12.50 -4.88 -7.18
CA LEU A 61 11.66 -5.89 -6.56
C LEU A 61 12.16 -7.28 -6.87
N THR A 62 12.12 -8.15 -5.86
CA THR A 62 12.30 -9.58 -6.09
C THR A 62 11.03 -10.12 -6.74
N ALA A 63 11.04 -11.41 -7.08
CA ALA A 63 9.84 -12.06 -7.59
C ALA A 63 8.71 -11.96 -6.57
N GLN A 64 9.03 -12.18 -5.29
CA GLN A 64 8.05 -12.06 -4.23
C GLN A 64 7.58 -10.63 -4.08
N GLY A 65 8.49 -9.67 -4.27
CA GLY A 65 8.15 -8.27 -4.23
C GLY A 65 7.16 -7.91 -5.32
N GLU A 66 7.32 -8.48 -6.51
CA GLU A 66 6.38 -8.24 -7.59
C GLU A 66 4.99 -8.74 -7.23
N ILE A 67 4.91 -9.90 -6.61
CA ILE A 67 3.63 -10.44 -6.19
C ILE A 67 2.97 -9.52 -5.18
N VAL A 68 3.72 -9.11 -4.18
CA VAL A 68 3.18 -8.21 -3.15
C VAL A 68 2.74 -6.89 -3.79
N HIS A 69 3.52 -6.40 -4.76
CA HIS A 69 3.21 -5.13 -5.41
C HIS A 69 1.87 -5.21 -6.15
N GLN A 70 1.64 -6.30 -6.87
CA GLN A 70 0.39 -6.48 -7.57
C GLN A 70 -0.80 -6.48 -6.62
N TRP A 71 -0.68 -7.22 -5.53
CA TRP A 71 -1.77 -7.29 -4.57
C TRP A 71 -1.96 -5.97 -3.83
N ALA A 72 -0.86 -5.30 -3.50
CA ALA A 72 -0.95 -4.03 -2.80
C ALA A 72 -1.63 -2.97 -3.67
N GLN A 73 -1.32 -2.94 -4.96
CA GLN A 73 -1.98 -2.01 -5.86
C GLN A 73 -3.47 -2.30 -5.96
N ARG A 74 -3.82 -3.56 -6.00
CA ARG A 74 -5.21 -3.95 -6.08
C ARG A 74 -5.98 -3.54 -4.83
N ILE A 75 -5.35 -3.73 -3.67
CA ILE A 75 -5.96 -3.31 -2.41
C ILE A 75 -6.18 -1.82 -2.40
N ARG A 76 -5.20 -1.05 -2.85
CA ARG A 76 -5.33 0.40 -2.94
C ARG A 76 -6.48 0.80 -3.84
N GLU A 77 -6.58 0.17 -5.01
CA GLU A 77 -7.64 0.47 -5.94
C GLU A 77 -9.01 0.15 -5.35
N ASP A 78 -9.10 -0.96 -4.65
CA ASP A 78 -10.35 -1.35 -4.03
C ASP A 78 -10.78 -0.34 -2.96
N ILE A 79 -9.82 0.14 -2.18
CA ILE A 79 -10.11 1.16 -1.18
C ILE A 79 -10.59 2.45 -1.84
N ASP A 80 -9.93 2.85 -2.92
CA ASP A 80 -10.31 4.05 -3.64
C ASP A 80 -11.72 3.90 -4.23
N LEU A 81 -12.00 2.74 -4.79
CA LEU A 81 -13.33 2.48 -5.36
C LEU A 81 -14.41 2.50 -4.28
N MET A 82 -14.09 1.96 -3.13
CA MET A 82 -15.03 2.00 -2.01
C MET A 82 -15.32 3.43 -1.61
N GLY A 83 -14.27 4.24 -1.53
CA GLY A 83 -14.44 5.64 -1.17
C GLY A 83 -15.28 6.39 -2.19
N GLU A 84 -15.05 6.11 -3.48
CA GLU A 84 -15.85 6.73 -4.54
C GLU A 84 -17.30 6.30 -4.47
N ALA A 85 -17.54 5.02 -4.19
CA ALA A 85 -18.90 4.52 -4.09
C ALA A 85 -19.64 5.21 -2.96
N ILE A 86 -18.99 5.39 -1.83
CA ILE A 86 -19.60 6.07 -0.70
C ILE A 86 -19.86 7.52 -1.04
N SER A 87 -18.92 8.17 -1.70
CA SER A 87 -19.08 9.58 -2.06
C SER A 87 -20.24 9.77 -3.03
N ARG A 88 -20.35 8.88 -4.00
CA ARG A 88 -21.46 8.96 -4.95
C ARG A 88 -22.80 8.79 -4.26
N GLU A 89 -22.85 7.91 -3.29
CA GLU A 89 -24.06 7.69 -2.55
C GLU A 89 -24.46 8.92 -1.76
N LYS A 90 -23.49 9.58 -1.16
CA LYS A 90 -23.76 10.81 -0.42
C LYS A 90 -24.25 11.93 -1.31
N ALA A 91 -23.72 12.02 -2.51
CA ALA A 91 -24.06 13.09 -3.42
C ALA A 91 -25.35 12.84 -4.17
N ALA A 92 -25.80 11.59 -4.19
CA ALA A 92 -26.96 11.22 -4.96
C ALA A 92 -28.25 11.71 -4.31
N PRO A 93 -29.32 11.87 -5.11
CA PRO A 93 -30.61 12.19 -4.53
C PRO A 93 -31.00 11.14 -3.50
N SER A 94 -31.61 11.60 -2.47
CA SER A 94 -31.98 10.73 -1.39
C SER A 94 -33.06 9.75 -1.82
N GLY A 95 -33.43 8.90 -0.91
CA GLY A 95 -34.51 7.98 -1.15
C GLY A 95 -34.04 6.66 -1.67
N LEU A 96 -33.93 6.60 -2.96
CA LEU A 96 -33.58 5.36 -3.61
C LEU A 96 -32.30 4.75 -3.06
N LEU A 97 -31.33 5.57 -2.91
CA LEU A 97 -30.02 5.06 -2.54
C LEU A 97 -29.88 4.72 -1.10
N ARG A 98 -30.73 5.29 -0.29
CA ARG A 98 -30.63 4.96 1.11
C ARG A 98 -31.01 3.54 1.42
N ILE A 99 -31.81 2.95 0.59
CA ILE A 99 -32.14 1.56 0.75
C ILE A 99 -30.91 0.69 0.64
N CYS A 100 -30.08 1.01 -0.32
CA CYS A 100 -28.83 0.26 -0.50
C CYS A 100 -27.84 0.61 0.57
N SER A 101 -27.73 1.87 0.89
CA SER A 101 -26.71 2.30 1.81
C SER A 101 -27.01 1.91 3.24
N SER A 102 -28.23 1.60 3.53
CA SER A 102 -28.57 1.20 4.88
C SER A 102 -27.85 -0.07 5.28
N THR A 103 -27.33 -0.76 4.33
CA THR A 103 -26.52 -1.92 4.63
C THR A 103 -25.13 -1.54 5.08
N GLY A 104 -24.75 -0.38 4.72
CA GLY A 104 -23.39 0.06 4.98
C GLY A 104 -23.12 0.33 6.38
#